data_446f7b2721552fed7f9252fca3513ce3
#
_entry.id   446f7b2721552fed7f9252fca3513ce3
#
_cell.length_a   1.000
_cell.length_b   1.000
_cell.length_c   1.000
_cell.angle_alpha   90.00
_cell.angle_beta   90.00
_cell.angle_gamma   90.00
#
_symmetry.space_group_name_H-M   'P 1'
#
loop_
_entity.id
_entity.type
_entity.pdbx_description
1 polymer ?
#
loop_
_entity_poly.entity_id
_entity_poly.type
_entity_poly.pdbx_seq_one_letter_code
_entity_poly.pdbx_strand_id
1 'polypeptide(L)'
;RLGLDADNLVILSEQLKCAAFELPFKSELASDGTRVVRGFGASPHVAGILDYLADESGFLHKRDDTWHWMADAYPAQDVSLAGGEPDNVLVIDSETEKAIGETDRVSALTTVHDGAIYQVEGETWKVERFDYDARRAYVRLVQSDYFTEAETNTEVRVLSLDEVREDPRGFGLHRGEVHIPSVATLYKKIRFYTRENVGSEDIHLPPEELDTETFVLTLEPEAACALGLEAGTRASAWSAVGQLVRRVAPLMLRCQPQDLGLSCEIRSKHFEKPALFLYDRVQGGVGLSVLVMGVFEELVRAARDVVARCECVRGCPACVGPREEVGEAAKRTALVVLDFLLGAPLPKVKEPAHG
;
A
#
# COMPACT_ATOMS: atom_id res chain seq x y z
N ARG A 1 2.08 15.16 14.37
CA ARG A 1 2.90 13.95 14.62
C ARG A 1 3.15 13.31 13.26
N LEU A 2 4.38 12.94 12.98
CA LEU A 2 4.69 12.03 11.87
C LEU A 2 4.16 10.65 12.26
N GLY A 3 3.47 9.96 11.34
CA GLY A 3 3.11 8.57 11.51
C GLY A 3 4.36 7.71 11.29
N LEU A 4 4.98 7.31 12.37
CA LEU A 4 6.07 6.34 12.39
C LEU A 4 5.72 5.36 13.49
N ASP A 5 5.56 4.10 13.12
CA ASP A 5 5.48 3.03 14.09
C ASP A 5 6.91 2.67 14.52
N ALA A 6 7.26 3.10 15.74
CA ALA A 6 8.56 2.80 16.33
C ALA A 6 8.70 1.33 16.75
N ASP A 7 7.61 0.58 16.77
CA ASP A 7 7.54 -0.82 17.18
C ASP A 7 7.43 -1.78 15.98
N ASN A 8 7.44 -1.27 14.73
CA ASN A 8 7.56 -2.12 13.55
C ASN A 8 8.82 -2.97 13.65
N LEU A 9 8.65 -4.29 13.72
CA LEU A 9 9.73 -5.23 14.02
C LEU A 9 10.85 -5.23 12.98
N VAL A 10 10.51 -5.00 11.69
CA VAL A 10 11.49 -4.95 10.61
C VAL A 10 12.37 -3.72 10.76
N ILE A 11 11.76 -2.53 10.86
CA ILE A 11 12.48 -1.26 11.04
C ILE A 11 13.29 -1.28 12.33
N LEU A 12 12.68 -1.74 13.42
CA LEU A 12 13.33 -1.81 14.72
C LEU A 12 14.55 -2.75 14.71
N SER A 13 14.43 -3.90 14.05
CA SER A 13 15.55 -4.87 13.90
C SER A 13 16.71 -4.23 13.14
N GLU A 14 16.45 -3.57 12.03
CA GLU A 14 17.49 -2.91 11.22
C GLU A 14 18.18 -1.77 11.99
N GLN A 15 17.41 -0.96 12.71
CA GLN A 15 17.98 0.10 13.56
C GLN A 15 18.79 -0.46 14.74
N LEU A 16 18.37 -1.59 15.32
CA LEU A 16 19.13 -2.28 16.38
C LEU A 16 20.45 -2.83 15.87
N LYS A 17 20.52 -3.36 14.65
CA LYS A 17 21.77 -3.75 14.01
C LYS A 17 22.75 -2.57 13.91
N CYS A 18 22.29 -1.42 13.42
CA CYS A 18 23.12 -0.23 13.33
C CYS A 18 23.62 0.25 14.70
N ALA A 19 22.75 0.29 15.69
CA ALA A 19 23.11 0.72 17.04
C ALA A 19 24.06 -0.27 17.72
N ALA A 20 23.88 -1.59 17.53
CA ALA A 20 24.75 -2.62 18.06
C ALA A 20 26.16 -2.60 17.43
N PHE A 21 26.26 -2.19 16.16
CA PHE A 21 27.52 -1.97 15.48
C PHE A 21 28.32 -0.82 16.10
N GLU A 22 27.65 0.25 16.54
CA GLU A 22 28.29 1.40 17.16
C GLU A 22 28.69 1.11 18.62
N LEU A 23 27.78 0.52 19.41
CA LEU A 23 27.99 0.27 20.84
C LEU A 23 27.28 -1.03 21.29
N PRO A 24 27.91 -1.84 22.16
CA PRO A 24 27.29 -3.03 22.73
C PRO A 24 26.03 -2.67 23.53
N PHE A 25 24.97 -3.47 23.38
CA PHE A 25 23.79 -3.37 24.22
C PHE A 25 23.96 -4.14 25.53
N LYS A 26 23.46 -3.56 26.61
CA LYS A 26 23.45 -4.19 27.93
C LYS A 26 22.05 -4.24 28.50
N SER A 27 21.64 -5.40 29.01
CA SER A 27 20.39 -5.51 29.77
C SER A 27 20.58 -5.26 31.25
N GLU A 28 19.55 -4.72 31.86
CA GLU A 28 19.43 -4.54 33.31
C GLU A 28 18.10 -5.11 33.78
N LEU A 29 18.04 -5.55 35.00
CA LEU A 29 16.79 -5.96 35.64
C LEU A 29 16.11 -4.72 36.25
N ALA A 30 14.89 -4.45 35.84
CA ALA A 30 14.06 -3.46 36.48
C ALA A 30 13.61 -3.91 37.88
N SER A 31 13.06 -3.02 38.67
CA SER A 31 12.62 -3.29 40.05
C SER A 31 11.49 -4.33 40.14
N ASP A 32 10.77 -4.58 39.07
CA ASP A 32 9.72 -5.60 38.92
C ASP A 32 10.22 -6.95 38.40
N GLY A 33 11.54 -7.08 38.16
CA GLY A 33 12.15 -8.27 37.61
C GLY A 33 12.12 -8.35 36.09
N THR A 34 11.56 -7.39 35.37
CA THR A 34 11.56 -7.32 33.91
C THR A 34 12.95 -6.98 33.40
N ARG A 35 13.34 -7.63 32.31
CA ARG A 35 14.59 -7.35 31.60
C ARG A 35 14.43 -6.15 30.68
N VAL A 36 15.19 -5.11 30.91
CA VAL A 36 15.14 -3.87 30.15
C VAL A 36 16.49 -3.61 29.50
N VAL A 37 16.48 -3.23 28.23
CA VAL A 37 17.66 -2.76 27.50
C VAL A 37 17.60 -1.24 27.44
N ARG A 38 18.59 -0.58 27.99
CA ARG A 38 18.64 0.90 28.02
C ARG A 38 19.35 1.45 26.79
N GLY A 39 18.97 2.65 26.41
CA GLY A 39 19.65 3.41 25.36
C GLY A 39 19.00 3.33 23.99
N PHE A 40 17.91 2.53 23.81
CA PHE A 40 17.22 2.41 22.52
C PHE A 40 15.70 2.43 22.67
N GLY A 41 15.17 3.56 23.13
CA GLY A 41 13.72 3.72 23.25
C GLY A 41 13.08 2.87 24.36
N ALA A 42 11.76 2.75 24.32
CA ALA A 42 10.94 2.05 25.31
C ALA A 42 10.17 0.84 24.71
N SER A 43 10.57 0.35 23.53
CA SER A 43 9.89 -0.78 22.90
C SER A 43 10.10 -2.07 23.70
N PRO A 44 9.03 -2.84 23.97
CA PRO A 44 9.12 -4.12 24.65
C PRO A 44 9.83 -5.21 23.83
N HIS A 45 9.99 -5.00 22.52
CA HIS A 45 10.55 -5.97 21.59
C HIS A 45 12.07 -5.97 21.53
N VAL A 46 12.74 -4.91 22.00
CA VAL A 46 14.20 -4.73 21.87
C VAL A 46 15.00 -5.95 22.38
N ALA A 47 14.70 -6.43 23.57
CA ALA A 47 15.43 -7.56 24.15
C ALA A 47 15.25 -8.86 23.34
N GLY A 48 14.04 -9.13 22.88
CA GLY A 48 13.72 -10.29 22.05
C GLY A 48 14.41 -10.24 20.69
N ILE A 49 14.44 -9.08 20.05
CA ILE A 49 15.15 -8.90 18.77
C ILE A 49 16.66 -9.08 18.93
N LEU A 50 17.26 -8.53 19.99
CA LEU A 50 18.69 -8.71 20.26
C LEU A 50 19.04 -10.18 20.52
N ASP A 51 18.18 -10.92 21.21
CA ASP A 51 18.36 -12.36 21.41
C ASP A 51 18.25 -13.11 20.08
N TYR A 52 17.25 -12.81 19.23
CA TYR A 52 17.12 -13.37 17.88
C TYR A 52 18.35 -13.08 17.00
N LEU A 53 18.86 -11.85 17.03
CA LEU A 53 20.06 -11.46 16.28
C LEU A 53 21.33 -12.17 16.77
N ALA A 54 21.35 -12.62 18.01
CA ALA A 54 22.47 -13.38 18.56
C ALA A 54 22.35 -14.90 18.30
N ASP A 55 21.17 -15.48 18.50
CA ASP A 55 20.97 -16.92 18.53
C ASP A 55 20.70 -17.51 17.14
N GLU A 56 19.91 -16.80 16.30
CA GLU A 56 19.46 -17.33 15.02
C GLU A 56 20.20 -16.73 13.82
N SER A 57 20.43 -15.43 13.81
CA SER A 57 21.01 -14.74 12.65
C SER A 57 22.53 -14.57 12.68
N GLY A 58 23.15 -14.74 13.85
CA GLY A 58 24.59 -14.67 14.01
C GLY A 58 25.21 -13.27 13.83
N PHE A 59 24.41 -12.20 13.81
CA PHE A 59 24.92 -10.84 13.76
C PHE A 59 25.54 -10.37 15.06
N LEU A 60 25.03 -10.87 16.19
CA LEU A 60 25.48 -10.51 17.52
C LEU A 60 26.06 -11.72 18.25
N HIS A 61 26.95 -11.45 19.19
CA HIS A 61 27.40 -12.42 20.21
C HIS A 61 26.95 -11.95 21.58
N LYS A 62 26.20 -12.81 22.28
CA LYS A 62 25.73 -12.53 23.63
C LYS A 62 26.72 -13.14 24.64
N ARG A 63 27.21 -12.28 25.52
CA ARG A 63 28.02 -12.69 26.66
C ARG A 63 27.42 -12.09 27.93
N ASP A 64 26.99 -12.95 28.84
CA ASP A 64 26.26 -12.57 30.04
C ASP A 64 25.02 -11.74 29.69
N ASP A 65 24.95 -10.51 30.17
CA ASP A 65 23.84 -9.56 29.88
C ASP A 65 24.18 -8.55 28.80
N THR A 66 25.15 -8.81 27.93
CA THR A 66 25.65 -7.89 26.95
C THR A 66 25.68 -8.53 25.55
N TRP A 67 25.18 -7.81 24.55
CA TRP A 67 25.25 -8.20 23.14
C TRP A 67 26.30 -7.36 22.40
N HIS A 68 27.19 -8.02 21.71
CA HIS A 68 28.29 -7.44 20.96
C HIS A 68 28.11 -7.73 19.47
N TRP A 69 28.37 -6.74 18.61
CA TRP A 69 28.41 -6.95 17.18
C TRP A 69 29.56 -7.92 16.82
N MET A 70 29.27 -8.89 15.94
CA MET A 70 30.22 -9.92 15.56
C MET A 70 30.36 -10.09 14.04
N ALA A 71 29.35 -9.70 13.26
CA ALA A 71 29.36 -9.88 11.82
C ALA A 71 30.37 -8.99 11.12
N ASP A 72 30.98 -9.51 10.05
CA ASP A 72 31.88 -8.73 9.17
C ASP A 72 31.05 -8.01 8.09
N ALA A 73 30.16 -7.14 8.52
CA ALA A 73 29.25 -6.36 7.66
C ALA A 73 29.03 -4.96 8.25
N TYR A 74 28.80 -3.98 7.38
CA TYR A 74 28.41 -2.63 7.79
C TYR A 74 26.91 -2.45 7.67
N PRO A 75 26.16 -2.55 8.77
CA PRO A 75 24.69 -2.69 8.71
C PRO A 75 23.97 -1.50 8.10
N ALA A 76 24.52 -0.30 8.18
CA ALA A 76 23.89 0.89 7.63
C ALA A 76 23.81 0.92 6.09
N GLN A 77 24.53 0.05 5.40
CA GLN A 77 24.40 -0.09 3.94
C GLN A 77 23.09 -0.77 3.53
N ASP A 78 22.57 -1.62 4.40
CA ASP A 78 21.38 -2.44 4.13
C ASP A 78 20.10 -1.85 4.76
N VAL A 79 20.21 -0.73 5.49
CA VAL A 79 19.08 -0.12 6.19
C VAL A 79 18.38 0.92 5.35
N SER A 80 17.09 0.69 5.09
CA SER A 80 16.21 1.70 4.48
C SER A 80 15.44 2.46 5.55
N LEU A 81 15.54 3.79 5.55
CA LEU A 81 14.74 4.65 6.44
C LEU A 81 13.27 4.73 6.04
N ALA A 82 12.94 4.29 4.82
CA ALA A 82 11.57 4.29 4.30
C ALA A 82 10.83 2.94 4.53
N GLY A 83 11.49 1.98 5.20
CA GLY A 83 10.97 0.63 5.35
C GLY A 83 10.93 -0.13 4.02
N GLY A 84 11.79 -1.08 3.85
CA GLY A 84 11.90 -1.92 2.65
C GLY A 84 13.31 -2.49 2.62
N GLU A 85 13.41 -3.77 2.32
CA GLU A 85 14.72 -4.35 2.04
C GLU A 85 15.32 -3.62 0.82
N PRO A 86 16.65 -3.42 0.76
CA PRO A 86 17.35 -2.96 -0.42
C PRO A 86 17.37 -4.08 -1.47
N ASP A 87 16.18 -4.39 -1.99
CA ASP A 87 15.93 -5.50 -2.89
C ASP A 87 15.71 -5.00 -4.31
N ASN A 88 16.64 -4.14 -4.77
CA ASN A 88 16.54 -3.52 -6.09
C ASN A 88 16.88 -4.51 -7.20
N VAL A 89 16.16 -4.39 -8.29
CA VAL A 89 16.40 -5.08 -9.55
C VAL A 89 17.26 -4.20 -10.43
N LEU A 90 18.41 -4.73 -10.87
CA LEU A 90 19.29 -4.06 -11.82
C LEU A 90 18.77 -4.24 -13.24
N VAL A 91 18.69 -3.14 -13.98
CA VAL A 91 18.36 -3.14 -15.41
C VAL A 91 19.66 -3.09 -16.20
N ILE A 92 19.93 -4.13 -16.99
CA ILE A 92 21.20 -4.37 -17.64
C ILE A 92 21.01 -4.37 -19.15
N ASP A 93 21.76 -3.56 -19.88
CA ASP A 93 21.81 -3.62 -21.33
C ASP A 93 22.44 -4.94 -21.78
N SER A 94 21.71 -5.75 -22.57
CA SER A 94 22.15 -7.07 -23.05
C SER A 94 23.37 -6.99 -23.98
N GLU A 95 23.62 -5.87 -24.65
CA GLU A 95 24.73 -5.71 -25.60
C GLU A 95 26.02 -5.27 -24.92
N THR A 96 25.93 -4.37 -23.97
CA THR A 96 27.11 -3.79 -23.32
C THR A 96 27.40 -4.37 -21.93
N GLU A 97 26.49 -5.19 -21.39
CA GLU A 97 26.53 -5.76 -20.03
C GLU A 97 26.62 -4.69 -18.92
N LYS A 98 26.23 -3.46 -19.20
CA LYS A 98 26.23 -2.35 -18.23
C LYS A 98 24.87 -2.18 -17.61
N ALA A 99 24.84 -1.87 -16.32
CA ALA A 99 23.64 -1.40 -15.65
C ALA A 99 23.28 -0.01 -16.18
N ILE A 100 22.03 0.15 -16.63
CA ILE A 100 21.48 1.39 -17.15
C ILE A 100 20.44 1.99 -16.18
N GLY A 101 20.05 1.26 -15.15
CA GLY A 101 19.12 1.71 -14.13
C GLY A 101 18.88 0.65 -13.07
N GLU A 102 18.09 1.02 -12.11
CA GLU A 102 17.59 0.12 -11.08
C GLU A 102 16.14 0.46 -10.73
N THR A 103 15.39 -0.51 -10.24
CA THR A 103 14.03 -0.33 -9.76
C THR A 103 13.81 -1.22 -8.53
N ASP A 104 12.92 -0.81 -7.64
CA ASP A 104 12.54 -1.65 -6.51
C ASP A 104 11.82 -2.93 -6.98
N ARG A 105 11.90 -3.99 -6.17
CA ARG A 105 11.38 -5.31 -6.53
C ARG A 105 9.89 -5.31 -6.85
N VAL A 106 9.09 -4.58 -6.08
CA VAL A 106 7.62 -4.52 -6.27
C VAL A 106 7.29 -3.83 -7.59
N SER A 107 7.94 -2.70 -7.87
CA SER A 107 7.78 -1.99 -9.15
C SER A 107 8.33 -2.80 -10.33
N ALA A 108 9.36 -3.62 -10.13
CA ALA A 108 9.94 -4.46 -11.18
C ALA A 108 8.93 -5.40 -11.82
N LEU A 109 8.00 -5.96 -11.03
CA LEU A 109 6.95 -6.87 -11.54
C LEU A 109 6.05 -6.24 -12.59
N THR A 110 5.90 -4.93 -12.56
CA THR A 110 5.04 -4.18 -13.49
C THR A 110 5.81 -3.36 -14.52
N THR A 111 7.09 -3.09 -14.27
CA THR A 111 7.89 -2.19 -15.12
C THR A 111 8.95 -2.88 -15.96
N VAL A 112 9.52 -4.01 -15.46
CA VAL A 112 10.62 -4.72 -16.13
C VAL A 112 10.36 -6.22 -16.30
N HIS A 113 9.07 -6.64 -16.32
CA HIS A 113 8.70 -8.01 -16.70
C HIS A 113 9.11 -8.33 -18.15
N ASP A 114 9.15 -9.60 -18.51
CA ASP A 114 9.45 -10.02 -19.88
C ASP A 114 8.53 -9.32 -20.89
N GLY A 115 9.12 -8.76 -21.91
CA GLY A 115 8.42 -8.03 -22.98
C GLY A 115 8.02 -6.59 -22.64
N ALA A 116 8.27 -6.10 -21.42
CA ALA A 116 8.01 -4.71 -21.04
C ALA A 116 8.80 -3.71 -21.88
N ILE A 117 8.23 -2.53 -22.07
CA ILE A 117 8.91 -1.36 -22.62
C ILE A 117 9.32 -0.45 -21.46
N TYR A 118 10.60 -0.44 -21.16
CA TYR A 118 11.23 0.36 -20.12
C TYR A 118 11.79 1.65 -20.70
N GLN A 119 11.55 2.78 -20.03
CA GLN A 119 12.03 4.08 -20.48
C GLN A 119 12.96 4.67 -19.43
N VAL A 120 14.17 5.00 -19.83
CA VAL A 120 15.18 5.62 -18.98
C VAL A 120 16.01 6.61 -19.80
N GLU A 121 16.29 7.79 -19.23
CA GLU A 121 17.10 8.87 -19.85
C GLU A 121 16.66 9.28 -21.27
N GLY A 122 15.37 9.13 -21.58
CA GLY A 122 14.81 9.47 -22.91
C GLY A 122 14.99 8.37 -23.96
N GLU A 123 15.58 7.25 -23.61
CA GLU A 123 15.72 6.09 -24.46
C GLU A 123 14.65 5.03 -24.13
N THR A 124 14.32 4.20 -25.12
CA THR A 124 13.31 3.16 -25.01
C THR A 124 13.96 1.80 -25.13
N TRP A 125 13.74 0.99 -24.11
CA TRP A 125 14.34 -0.34 -23.98
C TRP A 125 13.25 -1.39 -23.90
N LYS A 126 13.44 -2.53 -24.58
CA LYS A 126 12.57 -3.69 -24.42
C LYS A 126 13.24 -4.70 -23.52
N VAL A 127 12.50 -5.15 -22.49
CA VAL A 127 12.94 -6.25 -21.62
C VAL A 127 12.88 -7.55 -22.40
N GLU A 128 14.03 -8.20 -22.55
CA GLU A 128 14.16 -9.51 -23.21
C GLU A 128 13.98 -10.65 -22.21
N ARG A 129 14.48 -10.46 -20.99
CA ARG A 129 14.39 -11.43 -19.90
C ARG A 129 14.48 -10.75 -18.55
N PHE A 130 13.57 -11.10 -17.67
CA PHE A 130 13.63 -10.76 -16.26
C PHE A 130 13.96 -12.00 -15.43
N ASP A 131 15.14 -12.01 -14.82
CA ASP A 131 15.58 -13.01 -13.88
C ASP A 131 15.20 -12.57 -12.47
N TYR A 132 14.04 -13.05 -12.01
CA TYR A 132 13.43 -12.65 -10.74
C TYR A 132 14.32 -13.02 -9.54
N ASP A 133 14.91 -14.22 -9.55
CA ASP A 133 15.75 -14.71 -8.45
C ASP A 133 17.11 -14.00 -8.38
N ALA A 134 17.72 -13.75 -9.56
CA ALA A 134 18.96 -13.00 -9.64
C ALA A 134 18.77 -11.48 -9.55
N ARG A 135 17.52 -11.00 -9.54
CA ARG A 135 17.18 -9.57 -9.52
C ARG A 135 17.83 -8.77 -10.65
N ARG A 136 17.70 -9.27 -11.87
CA ARG A 136 18.30 -8.69 -13.08
C ARG A 136 17.32 -8.70 -14.24
N ALA A 137 17.05 -7.53 -14.80
CA ALA A 137 16.30 -7.39 -16.04
C ALA A 137 17.28 -7.08 -17.19
N TYR A 138 17.29 -7.92 -18.20
CA TYR A 138 18.12 -7.74 -19.39
C TYR A 138 17.32 -7.06 -20.48
N VAL A 139 17.81 -5.93 -20.97
CA VAL A 139 17.09 -5.07 -21.89
C VAL A 139 17.89 -4.80 -23.14
N ARG A 140 17.18 -4.48 -24.23
CA ARG A 140 17.77 -4.06 -25.50
C ARG A 140 17.18 -2.74 -25.95
N LEU A 141 18.02 -1.84 -26.47
CA LEU A 141 17.58 -0.59 -27.06
C LEU A 141 16.67 -0.83 -28.27
N VAL A 142 15.50 -0.21 -28.31
CA VAL A 142 14.52 -0.37 -29.39
C VAL A 142 13.87 0.96 -29.74
N GLN A 143 13.34 1.05 -30.97
CA GLN A 143 12.37 2.06 -31.32
C GLN A 143 10.98 1.45 -31.22
N SER A 144 10.15 1.97 -30.32
CA SER A 144 8.79 1.47 -30.11
C SER A 144 7.78 2.59 -30.31
N ASP A 145 6.65 2.26 -30.94
CA ASP A 145 5.49 3.16 -31.09
C ASP A 145 4.43 2.94 -29.99
N TYR A 146 4.72 2.03 -29.05
CA TYR A 146 3.87 1.69 -27.90
C TYR A 146 4.68 1.61 -26.60
N PHE A 147 4.01 1.79 -25.49
CA PHE A 147 4.48 1.43 -24.16
C PHE A 147 3.69 0.24 -23.61
N THR A 148 4.15 -0.35 -22.52
CA THR A 148 3.47 -1.46 -21.86
C THR A 148 2.89 -1.00 -20.52
N GLU A 149 1.72 -1.54 -20.20
CA GLU A 149 1.02 -1.32 -18.93
C GLU A 149 0.59 -2.67 -18.37
N ALA A 150 1.18 -3.07 -17.24
CA ALA A 150 0.86 -4.32 -16.58
C ALA A 150 -0.44 -4.21 -15.77
N GLU A 151 -1.25 -5.25 -15.84
CA GLU A 151 -2.42 -5.42 -14.98
C GLU A 151 -2.06 -6.34 -13.81
N THR A 152 -2.33 -5.87 -12.60
CA THR A 152 -2.14 -6.61 -11.37
C THR A 152 -3.48 -7.05 -10.79
N ASN A 153 -3.53 -8.28 -10.33
CA ASN A 153 -4.64 -8.78 -9.52
C ASN A 153 -4.20 -8.80 -8.06
N THR A 154 -4.91 -8.05 -7.22
CA THR A 154 -4.63 -7.92 -5.80
C THR A 154 -5.82 -8.42 -5.01
N GLU A 155 -5.58 -9.33 -4.09
CA GLU A 155 -6.59 -9.84 -3.14
C GLU A 155 -6.25 -9.33 -1.74
N VAL A 156 -7.26 -8.96 -0.95
CA VAL A 156 -7.05 -8.59 0.46
C VAL A 156 -7.62 -9.69 1.35
N ARG A 157 -6.80 -10.21 2.27
CA ARG A 157 -7.20 -11.19 3.28
C ARG A 157 -6.98 -10.58 4.65
N VAL A 158 -8.05 -10.41 5.41
CA VAL A 158 -7.97 -9.90 6.78
C VAL A 158 -7.39 -10.99 7.68
N LEU A 159 -6.28 -10.66 8.37
CA LEU A 159 -5.62 -11.54 9.33
C LEU A 159 -6.17 -11.30 10.74
N SER A 160 -6.23 -10.04 11.16
CA SER A 160 -6.77 -9.65 12.46
C SER A 160 -7.53 -8.32 12.39
N LEU A 161 -8.41 -8.08 13.36
CA LEU A 161 -9.05 -6.79 13.59
C LEU A 161 -8.79 -6.38 15.04
N ASP A 162 -8.08 -5.27 15.23
CA ASP A 162 -7.68 -4.78 16.55
C ASP A 162 -8.67 -3.76 17.12
N GLU A 163 -9.29 -3.00 16.24
CA GLU A 163 -10.27 -1.98 16.61
C GLU A 163 -11.45 -1.99 15.64
N VAL A 164 -12.67 -1.97 16.21
CA VAL A 164 -13.91 -1.94 15.45
C VAL A 164 -14.81 -0.84 16.03
N ARG A 165 -15.28 0.05 15.16
CA ARG A 165 -16.27 1.11 15.49
C ARG A 165 -17.42 1.02 14.52
N GLU A 166 -18.55 0.57 14.98
CA GLU A 166 -19.79 0.54 14.18
C GLU A 166 -20.59 1.81 14.43
N ASP A 167 -20.99 2.48 13.34
CA ASP A 167 -21.85 3.66 13.41
C ASP A 167 -23.32 3.25 13.20
N PRO A 168 -24.25 3.72 14.05
CA PRO A 168 -25.69 3.38 13.95
C PRO A 168 -26.33 3.75 12.60
N ARG A 169 -25.71 4.60 11.82
CA ARG A 169 -26.17 4.96 10.48
C ARG A 169 -25.94 3.87 9.45
N GLY A 170 -25.14 2.84 9.75
CA GLY A 170 -24.88 1.70 8.89
C GLY A 170 -23.55 1.77 8.14
N PHE A 171 -22.50 2.25 8.77
CA PHE A 171 -21.13 2.05 8.31
C PHE A 171 -20.23 1.65 9.47
N GLY A 172 -19.13 0.97 9.17
CA GLY A 172 -18.15 0.55 10.16
C GLY A 172 -16.76 1.05 9.81
N LEU A 173 -15.97 1.39 10.84
CA LEU A 173 -14.56 1.70 10.74
C LEU A 173 -13.79 0.61 11.47
N HIS A 174 -12.83 0.00 10.80
CA HIS A 174 -12.05 -1.09 11.38
C HIS A 174 -10.55 -0.81 11.17
N ARG A 175 -9.76 -1.35 12.05
CA ARG A 175 -8.30 -1.34 11.99
C ARG A 175 -7.79 -2.75 12.28
N GLY A 176 -6.74 -3.17 11.59
CA GLY A 176 -6.15 -4.48 11.79
C GLY A 176 -5.05 -4.78 10.81
N GLU A 177 -4.74 -6.05 10.66
CA GLU A 177 -3.71 -6.55 9.77
C GLU A 177 -4.31 -7.29 8.58
N VAL A 178 -3.66 -7.18 7.44
CA VAL A 178 -4.06 -7.82 6.18
C VAL A 178 -2.87 -8.48 5.51
N HIS A 179 -3.16 -9.58 4.82
CA HIS A 179 -2.26 -10.22 3.87
C HIS A 179 -2.72 -9.89 2.45
N ILE A 180 -1.82 -9.37 1.63
CA ILE A 180 -2.12 -8.85 0.29
C ILE A 180 -1.24 -9.52 -0.75
N PRO A 181 -1.63 -10.68 -1.30
CA PRO A 181 -1.00 -11.24 -2.47
C PRO A 181 -1.33 -10.39 -3.71
N SER A 182 -0.31 -10.01 -4.45
CA SER A 182 -0.42 -9.23 -5.69
C SER A 182 0.29 -9.94 -6.83
N VAL A 183 -0.39 -10.18 -7.94
CA VAL A 183 0.14 -10.89 -9.09
C VAL A 183 0.00 -10.02 -10.32
N ALA A 184 1.09 -9.76 -11.03
CA ALA A 184 1.03 -9.23 -12.38
C ALA A 184 0.60 -10.35 -13.32
N THR A 185 -0.56 -10.21 -13.98
CA THR A 185 -1.19 -11.29 -14.76
C THR A 185 -0.98 -11.15 -16.25
N LEU A 186 -1.07 -9.93 -16.74
CA LEU A 186 -0.87 -9.62 -18.16
C LEU A 186 -0.39 -8.17 -18.31
N TYR A 187 0.14 -7.86 -19.48
CA TYR A 187 0.40 -6.48 -19.86
C TYR A 187 -0.26 -6.14 -21.20
N LYS A 188 -0.66 -4.88 -21.32
CA LYS A 188 -1.22 -4.28 -22.54
C LYS A 188 -0.14 -3.50 -23.28
N LYS A 189 -0.14 -3.58 -24.61
CA LYS A 189 0.67 -2.74 -25.48
C LYS A 189 -0.17 -1.55 -25.93
N ILE A 190 0.15 -0.36 -25.45
CA ILE A 190 -0.65 0.85 -25.66
C ILE A 190 0.14 1.82 -26.52
N ARG A 191 -0.39 2.18 -27.69
CA ARG A 191 0.25 3.17 -28.57
C ARG A 191 0.45 4.51 -27.87
N PHE A 192 1.61 5.10 -28.09
CA PHE A 192 1.85 6.46 -27.70
C PHE A 192 0.78 7.39 -28.26
N TYR A 193 0.44 8.40 -28.25
CA TYR A 193 -0.51 9.38 -28.81
C TYR A 193 -1.97 8.91 -28.92
N THR A 194 -2.27 7.81 -29.59
CA THR A 194 -3.66 7.34 -29.81
C THR A 194 -4.26 6.62 -28.61
N ARG A 195 -3.41 6.09 -27.70
CA ARG A 195 -3.82 5.29 -26.54
C ARG A 195 -4.59 4.02 -26.91
N GLU A 196 -4.48 3.57 -28.14
CA GLU A 196 -5.05 2.28 -28.58
C GLU A 196 -4.30 1.10 -27.98
N ASN A 197 -5.05 0.16 -27.47
CA ASN A 197 -4.49 -1.15 -27.11
C ASN A 197 -4.27 -1.96 -28.40
N VAL A 198 -3.01 -2.26 -28.73
CA VAL A 198 -2.62 -3.01 -29.94
C VAL A 198 -2.28 -4.45 -29.67
N GLY A 199 -2.39 -4.90 -28.42
CA GLY A 199 -2.18 -6.29 -28.02
C GLY A 199 -1.98 -6.44 -26.52
N SER A 200 -2.09 -7.66 -26.04
CA SER A 200 -1.78 -8.04 -24.66
C SER A 200 -1.05 -9.37 -24.63
N GLU A 201 -0.21 -9.55 -23.63
CA GLU A 201 0.50 -10.81 -23.38
C GLU A 201 0.50 -11.11 -21.87
N ASP A 202 0.60 -12.40 -21.53
CA ASP A 202 0.57 -12.85 -20.13
C ASP A 202 1.93 -12.59 -19.44
N ILE A 203 1.88 -12.32 -18.15
CA ILE A 203 3.04 -12.20 -17.27
C ILE A 203 3.09 -13.45 -16.38
N HIS A 204 4.25 -14.09 -16.32
CA HIS A 204 4.48 -15.29 -15.52
C HIS A 204 5.51 -15.02 -14.43
N LEU A 205 5.12 -14.24 -13.44
CA LEU A 205 5.95 -13.92 -12.27
C LEU A 205 5.28 -14.47 -10.98
N PRO A 206 6.07 -14.77 -9.94
CA PRO A 206 5.50 -15.16 -8.67
C PRO A 206 4.67 -14.01 -8.07
N PRO A 207 3.70 -14.33 -7.18
CA PRO A 207 3.00 -13.30 -6.44
C PRO A 207 3.96 -12.56 -5.50
N GLU A 208 3.75 -11.27 -5.36
CA GLU A 208 4.32 -10.48 -4.28
C GLU A 208 3.36 -10.53 -3.09
N GLU A 209 3.87 -10.84 -1.91
CA GLU A 209 3.08 -10.97 -0.69
C GLU A 209 3.43 -9.83 0.27
N LEU A 210 2.41 -9.13 0.73
CA LEU A 210 2.55 -8.03 1.68
C LEU A 210 1.67 -8.28 2.89
N ASP A 211 2.30 -8.47 4.06
CA ASP A 211 1.63 -8.43 5.35
C ASP A 211 1.75 -7.03 5.93
N THR A 212 0.62 -6.37 6.20
CA THR A 212 0.65 -4.96 6.59
C THR A 212 -0.57 -4.54 7.39
N GLU A 213 -0.50 -3.34 7.97
CA GLU A 213 -1.62 -2.70 8.65
C GLU A 213 -2.61 -2.07 7.67
N THR A 214 -3.88 -2.06 8.07
CA THR A 214 -4.97 -1.51 7.27
C THR A 214 -5.98 -0.75 8.10
N PHE A 215 -6.54 0.29 7.49
CA PHE A 215 -7.81 0.90 7.85
C PHE A 215 -8.89 0.38 6.90
N VAL A 216 -10.06 0.00 7.44
CA VAL A 216 -11.17 -0.46 6.62
C VAL A 216 -12.42 0.36 6.90
N LEU A 217 -13.03 0.85 5.84
CA LEU A 217 -14.39 1.43 5.86
C LEU A 217 -15.36 0.43 5.25
N THR A 218 -16.40 0.04 5.99
CA THR A 218 -17.47 -0.82 5.50
C THR A 218 -18.78 -0.07 5.41
N LEU A 219 -19.69 -0.53 4.54
CA LEU A 219 -21.04 0.05 4.38
C LEU A 219 -22.07 -1.07 4.42
N GLU A 220 -23.09 -0.91 5.29
CA GLU A 220 -24.18 -1.86 5.35
C GLU A 220 -24.98 -1.88 4.05
N PRO A 221 -25.42 -3.05 3.58
CA PRO A 221 -26.21 -3.16 2.35
C PRO A 221 -27.50 -2.31 2.38
N GLU A 222 -28.14 -2.22 3.53
CA GLU A 222 -29.35 -1.42 3.76
C GLU A 222 -29.06 0.08 3.61
N ALA A 223 -27.93 0.56 4.15
CA ALA A 223 -27.50 1.93 4.00
C ALA A 223 -27.17 2.25 2.53
N ALA A 224 -26.49 1.34 1.84
CA ALA A 224 -26.19 1.48 0.41
C ALA A 224 -27.47 1.57 -0.43
N CYS A 225 -28.47 0.74 -0.14
CA CYS A 225 -29.78 0.79 -0.80
C CYS A 225 -30.51 2.11 -0.50
N ALA A 226 -30.51 2.56 0.75
CA ALA A 226 -31.16 3.80 1.17
C ALA A 226 -30.52 5.03 0.52
N LEU A 227 -29.21 4.98 0.20
CA LEU A 227 -28.47 6.00 -0.57
C LEU A 227 -28.80 5.98 -2.07
N GLY A 228 -29.62 5.05 -2.54
CA GLY A 228 -29.95 4.88 -3.96
C GLY A 228 -28.79 4.35 -4.80
N LEU A 229 -27.86 3.63 -4.17
CA LEU A 229 -26.74 2.99 -4.84
C LEU A 229 -27.14 1.61 -5.36
N GLU A 230 -27.65 1.55 -6.58
CA GLU A 230 -27.90 0.30 -7.29
C GLU A 230 -26.58 -0.44 -7.62
N ALA A 231 -26.67 -1.72 -7.99
CA ALA A 231 -25.50 -2.57 -8.20
C ALA A 231 -24.43 -1.92 -9.13
N GLY A 232 -24.83 -1.31 -10.24
CA GLY A 232 -23.90 -0.67 -11.17
C GLY A 232 -23.30 0.66 -10.68
N THR A 233 -24.05 1.42 -9.89
CA THR A 233 -23.59 2.69 -9.31
C THR A 233 -22.84 2.53 -8.01
N ARG A 234 -23.04 1.42 -7.30
CA ARG A 234 -22.35 1.09 -6.04
C ARG A 234 -20.85 0.93 -6.25
N ALA A 235 -20.46 0.17 -7.26
CA ALA A 235 -19.05 0.00 -7.62
C ALA A 235 -18.38 1.34 -7.93
N SER A 236 -19.02 2.14 -8.77
CA SER A 236 -18.57 3.48 -9.13
C SER A 236 -18.41 4.39 -7.90
N ALA A 237 -19.42 4.42 -7.02
CA ALA A 237 -19.38 5.22 -5.79
C ALA A 237 -18.23 4.80 -4.87
N TRP A 238 -18.09 3.49 -4.67
CA TRP A 238 -17.11 2.92 -3.75
C TRP A 238 -15.69 3.15 -4.24
N SER A 239 -15.43 2.88 -5.51
CA SER A 239 -14.14 3.17 -6.14
C SER A 239 -13.80 4.66 -6.10
N ALA A 240 -14.75 5.54 -6.41
CA ALA A 240 -14.54 6.99 -6.35
C ALA A 240 -14.22 7.50 -4.93
N VAL A 241 -14.94 7.01 -3.91
CA VAL A 241 -14.66 7.35 -2.52
C VAL A 241 -13.26 6.85 -2.11
N GLY A 242 -12.89 5.64 -2.50
CA GLY A 242 -11.57 5.08 -2.24
C GLY A 242 -10.45 5.92 -2.87
N GLN A 243 -10.58 6.28 -4.14
CA GLN A 243 -9.61 7.15 -4.83
C GLN A 243 -9.48 8.53 -4.18
N LEU A 244 -10.59 9.10 -3.72
CA LEU A 244 -10.59 10.38 -3.00
C LEU A 244 -9.87 10.27 -1.64
N VAL A 245 -10.23 9.26 -0.86
CA VAL A 245 -9.61 9.00 0.45
C VAL A 245 -8.11 8.82 0.29
N ARG A 246 -7.67 7.92 -0.61
CA ARG A 246 -6.25 7.67 -0.89
C ARG A 246 -5.51 8.92 -1.34
N ARG A 247 -6.16 9.82 -2.08
CA ARG A 247 -5.54 11.06 -2.58
C ARG A 247 -5.39 12.12 -1.52
N VAL A 248 -6.36 12.23 -0.62
CA VAL A 248 -6.38 13.27 0.43
C VAL A 248 -5.60 12.84 1.66
N ALA A 249 -5.61 11.54 2.00
CA ALA A 249 -4.93 10.98 3.16
C ALA A 249 -3.45 11.40 3.29
N PRO A 250 -2.62 11.39 2.23
CA PRO A 250 -1.22 11.78 2.32
C PRO A 250 -1.00 13.19 2.88
N LEU A 251 -1.89 14.14 2.58
CA LEU A 251 -1.80 15.51 3.10
C LEU A 251 -2.00 15.57 4.62
N MET A 252 -2.84 14.69 5.16
CA MET A 252 -3.14 14.65 6.59
C MET A 252 -2.15 13.77 7.34
N LEU A 253 -1.77 12.66 6.75
CA LEU A 253 -0.84 11.68 7.34
C LEU A 253 0.63 12.10 7.16
N ARG A 254 0.91 13.08 6.28
CA ARG A 254 2.25 13.57 5.95
C ARG A 254 3.16 12.48 5.38
N CYS A 255 2.61 11.70 4.48
CA CYS A 255 3.30 10.64 3.74
C CYS A 255 3.22 10.91 2.23
N GLN A 256 3.87 10.06 1.44
CA GLN A 256 3.77 10.12 -0.01
C GLN A 256 2.57 9.31 -0.51
N PRO A 257 1.96 9.64 -1.67
CA PRO A 257 0.83 8.89 -2.21
C PRO A 257 1.10 7.41 -2.48
N GLN A 258 2.36 7.06 -2.77
CA GLN A 258 2.81 5.68 -2.99
C GLN A 258 2.93 4.86 -1.71
N ASP A 259 2.99 5.50 -0.53
CA ASP A 259 3.08 4.80 0.75
C ASP A 259 1.76 4.13 1.14
N LEU A 260 0.66 4.51 0.47
CA LEU A 260 -0.68 3.99 0.74
C LEU A 260 -1.21 3.17 -0.44
N GLY A 261 -1.63 1.95 -0.15
CA GLY A 261 -2.38 1.09 -1.05
C GLY A 261 -3.89 1.21 -0.84
N LEU A 262 -4.65 0.88 -1.87
CA LEU A 262 -6.11 0.93 -1.86
C LEU A 262 -6.67 -0.33 -2.51
N SER A 263 -7.64 -0.96 -1.84
CA SER A 263 -8.53 -1.96 -2.45
C SER A 263 -9.98 -1.61 -2.15
N CYS A 264 -10.83 -1.68 -3.16
CA CYS A 264 -12.27 -1.41 -3.06
C CYS A 264 -13.04 -2.64 -3.47
N GLU A 265 -13.67 -3.32 -2.53
CA GLU A 265 -14.45 -4.52 -2.75
C GLU A 265 -15.93 -4.21 -2.60
N ILE A 266 -16.74 -4.56 -3.60
CA ILE A 266 -18.21 -4.40 -3.54
C ILE A 266 -18.82 -5.38 -2.53
N ARG A 267 -18.19 -6.52 -2.38
CA ARG A 267 -18.50 -7.55 -1.41
C ARG A 267 -17.20 -8.18 -0.94
N SER A 268 -16.73 -7.74 0.20
CA SER A 268 -15.55 -8.32 0.82
C SER A 268 -15.79 -9.76 1.25
N LYS A 269 -14.81 -10.62 1.04
CA LYS A 269 -14.90 -12.02 1.51
C LYS A 269 -14.98 -12.12 3.03
N HIS A 270 -14.38 -11.19 3.76
CA HIS A 270 -14.36 -11.17 5.22
C HIS A 270 -15.64 -10.53 5.80
N PHE A 271 -16.03 -9.36 5.25
CA PHE A 271 -17.14 -8.58 5.80
C PHE A 271 -18.50 -8.90 5.17
N GLU A 272 -18.54 -9.61 4.03
CA GLU A 272 -19.72 -9.92 3.22
C GLU A 272 -20.51 -8.69 2.72
N LYS A 273 -19.97 -7.49 2.90
CA LYS A 273 -20.51 -6.18 2.54
C LYS A 273 -19.44 -5.34 1.83
N PRO A 274 -19.79 -4.19 1.23
CA PRO A 274 -18.81 -3.29 0.63
C PRO A 274 -17.76 -2.90 1.64
N ALA A 275 -16.49 -3.05 1.26
CA ALA A 275 -15.34 -2.70 2.07
C ALA A 275 -14.29 -1.94 1.25
N LEU A 276 -13.75 -0.90 1.85
CA LEU A 276 -12.66 -0.11 1.33
C LEU A 276 -11.47 -0.30 2.26
N PHE A 277 -10.40 -0.85 1.75
CA PHE A 277 -9.15 -1.07 2.47
C PHE A 277 -8.15 0.00 2.07
N LEU A 278 -7.67 0.77 3.02
CA LEU A 278 -6.52 1.66 2.88
C LEU A 278 -5.40 1.09 3.73
N TYR A 279 -4.30 0.67 3.11
CA TYR A 279 -3.23 -0.07 3.77
C TYR A 279 -1.87 0.54 3.50
N ASP A 280 -0.92 0.28 4.40
CA ASP A 280 0.45 0.71 4.26
C ASP A 280 1.16 -0.16 3.22
N ARG A 281 1.92 0.45 2.29
CA ARG A 281 2.68 -0.30 1.29
C ARG A 281 4.10 -0.64 1.76
N VAL A 282 4.19 -1.00 3.03
CA VAL A 282 5.43 -1.38 3.70
C VAL A 282 5.17 -2.64 4.51
N GLN A 283 6.09 -3.60 4.44
CA GLN A 283 6.00 -4.84 5.20
C GLN A 283 5.88 -4.54 6.70
N GLY A 284 4.89 -5.15 7.34
CA GLY A 284 4.57 -4.95 8.75
C GLY A 284 3.85 -3.62 9.07
N GLY A 285 3.62 -2.76 8.07
CA GLY A 285 3.02 -1.44 8.28
C GLY A 285 3.96 -0.43 8.94
N VAL A 286 3.63 0.83 8.86
CA VAL A 286 4.33 1.95 9.53
C VAL A 286 3.35 2.86 10.29
N GLY A 287 2.12 2.40 10.49
CA GLY A 287 1.09 3.09 11.25
C GLY A 287 0.35 4.20 10.50
N LEU A 288 0.53 4.35 9.18
CA LEU A 288 -0.15 5.39 8.41
C LEU A 288 -1.65 5.14 8.33
N SER A 289 -2.04 3.92 7.92
CA SER A 289 -3.44 3.51 7.80
C SER A 289 -4.16 3.54 9.15
N VAL A 290 -3.45 3.21 10.23
CA VAL A 290 -3.97 3.26 11.60
C VAL A 290 -4.35 4.67 12.03
N LEU A 291 -3.57 5.68 11.64
CA LEU A 291 -3.84 7.08 11.95
C LEU A 291 -5.12 7.60 11.29
N VAL A 292 -5.58 6.98 10.19
CA VAL A 292 -6.82 7.34 9.49
C VAL A 292 -8.02 7.27 10.42
N MET A 293 -8.07 6.29 11.34
CA MET A 293 -9.14 6.16 12.32
C MET A 293 -9.34 7.43 13.16
N GLY A 294 -8.24 8.09 13.52
CA GLY A 294 -8.25 9.32 14.33
C GLY A 294 -8.63 10.59 13.57
N VAL A 295 -8.40 10.61 12.25
CA VAL A 295 -8.65 11.77 11.38
C VAL A 295 -9.76 11.54 10.37
N PHE A 296 -10.53 10.46 10.52
CA PHE A 296 -11.51 10.00 9.53
C PHE A 296 -12.49 11.07 9.09
N GLU A 297 -13.12 11.76 10.06
CA GLU A 297 -14.12 12.79 9.75
C GLU A 297 -13.51 13.99 8.99
N GLU A 298 -12.29 14.40 9.36
CA GLU A 298 -11.57 15.48 8.67
C GLU A 298 -11.18 15.04 7.25
N LEU A 299 -10.76 13.79 7.09
CA LEU A 299 -10.42 13.19 5.82
C LEU A 299 -11.63 13.15 4.87
N VAL A 300 -12.77 12.66 5.36
CA VAL A 300 -14.02 12.61 4.59
C VAL A 300 -14.49 14.02 4.20
N ARG A 301 -14.38 15.00 5.12
CA ARG A 301 -14.73 16.40 4.84
C ARG A 301 -13.83 16.99 3.75
N ALA A 302 -12.52 16.77 3.83
CA ALA A 302 -11.59 17.24 2.82
C ALA A 302 -11.82 16.57 1.46
N ALA A 303 -12.07 15.25 1.42
CA ALA A 303 -12.44 14.52 0.22
C ALA A 303 -13.72 15.07 -0.43
N ARG A 304 -14.74 15.33 0.39
CA ARG A 304 -16.00 15.94 -0.04
C ARG A 304 -15.78 17.33 -0.65
N ASP A 305 -14.94 18.16 -0.02
CA ASP A 305 -14.64 19.51 -0.51
C ASP A 305 -13.92 19.49 -1.87
N VAL A 306 -13.00 18.55 -2.08
CA VAL A 306 -12.33 18.38 -3.38
C VAL A 306 -13.35 18.12 -4.49
N VAL A 307 -14.32 17.22 -4.26
CA VAL A 307 -15.34 16.89 -5.26
C VAL A 307 -16.31 18.05 -5.47
N ALA A 308 -16.75 18.69 -4.38
CA ALA A 308 -17.75 19.76 -4.44
C ALA A 308 -17.23 21.02 -5.15
N ARG A 309 -15.93 21.34 -4.97
CA ARG A 309 -15.32 22.52 -5.60
C ARG A 309 -14.85 22.26 -7.03
N CYS A 310 -14.81 21.02 -7.49
CA CYS A 310 -14.39 20.72 -8.85
C CYS A 310 -15.47 21.13 -9.86
N GLU A 311 -15.10 21.90 -10.87
CA GLU A 311 -16.03 22.41 -11.89
C GLU A 311 -16.50 21.36 -12.90
N CYS A 312 -15.88 20.17 -12.93
CA CYS A 312 -16.29 19.10 -13.84
C CYS A 312 -17.71 18.62 -13.55
N VAL A 313 -18.44 18.19 -14.58
CA VAL A 313 -19.84 17.77 -14.45
C VAL A 313 -19.99 16.33 -13.94
N ARG A 314 -19.21 15.40 -14.49
CA ARG A 314 -19.39 13.96 -14.27
C ARG A 314 -18.32 13.32 -13.39
N GLY A 315 -17.26 14.02 -13.10
CA GLY A 315 -16.04 13.55 -12.49
C GLY A 315 -14.85 13.66 -13.44
N CYS A 316 -13.66 13.81 -12.90
CA CYS A 316 -12.42 13.88 -13.65
C CYS A 316 -11.27 13.27 -12.85
N PRO A 317 -10.13 12.99 -13.50
CA PRO A 317 -8.95 12.43 -12.80
C PRO A 317 -8.48 13.28 -11.61
N ALA A 318 -8.73 14.59 -11.62
CA ALA A 318 -8.35 15.48 -10.53
C ALA A 318 -9.26 15.37 -9.29
N CYS A 319 -10.51 14.93 -9.42
CA CYS A 319 -11.43 14.81 -8.29
C CYS A 319 -11.71 13.35 -7.88
N VAL A 320 -12.38 12.55 -8.71
CA VAL A 320 -12.83 11.19 -8.34
C VAL A 320 -11.99 10.05 -8.93
N GLY A 321 -11.10 10.36 -9.85
CA GLY A 321 -10.29 9.36 -10.58
C GLY A 321 -10.63 9.27 -12.07
N PRO A 322 -9.88 8.44 -12.82
CA PRO A 322 -10.12 8.19 -14.23
C PRO A 322 -11.50 7.55 -14.45
N ARG A 323 -12.19 7.95 -15.54
CA ARG A 323 -13.53 7.43 -15.83
C ARG A 323 -13.59 5.93 -16.05
N GLU A 324 -12.55 5.39 -16.62
CA GLU A 324 -12.38 3.97 -16.91
C GLU A 324 -12.42 3.13 -15.63
N GLU A 325 -11.92 3.68 -14.53
CA GLU A 325 -11.87 3.03 -13.22
C GLU A 325 -13.13 3.28 -12.38
N VAL A 326 -13.61 4.54 -12.37
CA VAL A 326 -14.67 4.95 -11.44
C VAL A 326 -16.06 5.08 -12.07
N GLY A 327 -16.16 5.06 -13.39
CA GLY A 327 -17.42 5.18 -14.14
C GLY A 327 -18.01 6.59 -14.20
N GLU A 328 -19.07 6.75 -15.01
CA GLU A 328 -19.64 8.09 -15.33
C GLU A 328 -20.46 8.72 -14.19
N ALA A 329 -20.98 7.92 -13.26
CA ALA A 329 -21.79 8.41 -12.13
C ALA A 329 -20.95 8.83 -10.92
N ALA A 330 -19.63 8.65 -10.98
CA ALA A 330 -18.69 8.70 -9.86
C ALA A 330 -18.80 9.97 -9.02
N LYS A 331 -18.84 11.14 -9.64
CA LYS A 331 -18.89 12.41 -8.91
C LYS A 331 -20.14 12.54 -8.04
N ARG A 332 -21.30 12.25 -8.62
CA ARG A 332 -22.59 12.35 -7.92
C ARG A 332 -22.70 11.32 -6.82
N THR A 333 -22.33 10.08 -7.10
CA THR A 333 -22.45 8.98 -6.14
C THR A 333 -21.43 9.10 -5.02
N ALA A 334 -20.21 9.56 -5.29
CA ALA A 334 -19.23 9.86 -4.26
C ALA A 334 -19.71 10.95 -3.30
N LEU A 335 -20.30 12.05 -3.79
CA LEU A 335 -20.84 13.08 -2.92
C LEU A 335 -21.94 12.55 -2.01
N VAL A 336 -22.84 11.70 -2.51
CA VAL A 336 -23.89 11.07 -1.71
C VAL A 336 -23.31 10.26 -0.56
N VAL A 337 -22.30 9.43 -0.84
CA VAL A 337 -21.63 8.63 0.21
C VAL A 337 -20.88 9.51 1.20
N LEU A 338 -20.11 10.50 0.72
CA LEU A 338 -19.34 11.38 1.61
C LEU A 338 -20.25 12.24 2.50
N ASP A 339 -21.35 12.77 1.98
CA ASP A 339 -22.34 13.51 2.75
C ASP A 339 -22.99 12.62 3.82
N PHE A 340 -23.30 11.36 3.49
CA PHE A 340 -23.81 10.38 4.45
C PHE A 340 -22.80 10.08 5.57
N LEU A 341 -21.53 9.85 5.24
CA LEU A 341 -20.47 9.63 6.23
C LEU A 341 -20.29 10.83 7.16
N LEU A 342 -20.58 12.05 6.69
CA LEU A 342 -20.56 13.28 7.49
C LEU A 342 -21.85 13.56 8.26
N GLY A 343 -22.83 12.64 8.25
CA GLY A 343 -24.05 12.75 9.03
C GLY A 343 -25.22 13.37 8.29
N ALA A 344 -25.16 13.53 6.97
CA ALA A 344 -26.32 13.88 6.20
C ALA A 344 -27.41 12.80 6.34
N PRO A 345 -28.70 13.17 6.51
CA PRO A 345 -29.77 12.21 6.62
C PRO A 345 -29.90 11.38 5.32
N LEU A 346 -30.23 10.11 5.47
CA LEU A 346 -30.54 9.25 4.33
C LEU A 346 -31.66 9.89 3.48
N PRO A 347 -31.57 9.88 2.14
CA PRO A 347 -32.66 10.35 1.29
C PRO A 347 -33.93 9.55 1.62
N LYS A 348 -35.04 10.25 1.80
CA LYS A 348 -36.33 9.56 2.00
C LYS A 348 -36.60 8.72 0.75
N VAL A 349 -36.66 7.42 0.91
CA VAL A 349 -37.09 6.50 -0.14
C VAL A 349 -38.49 6.96 -0.56
N LYS A 350 -38.65 7.41 -1.80
CA LYS A 350 -39.98 7.61 -2.36
C LYS A 350 -40.64 6.21 -2.41
N GLU A 351 -41.65 5.99 -1.59
CA GLU A 351 -42.49 4.82 -1.75
C GLU A 351 -42.92 4.74 -3.22
N PRO A 352 -42.85 3.55 -3.85
CA PRO A 352 -43.39 3.37 -5.18
C PRO A 352 -44.86 3.76 -5.13
N ALA A 353 -45.26 4.73 -5.95
CA ALA A 353 -46.66 5.10 -6.09
C ALA A 353 -47.43 3.82 -6.50
N HIS A 354 -48.21 3.29 -5.59
CA HIS A 354 -49.20 2.25 -5.92
C HIS A 354 -50.20 2.86 -6.89
N GLY A 355 -49.99 2.54 -8.18
CA GLY A 355 -50.94 2.81 -9.25
C GLY A 355 -51.54 1.52 -9.75
#